data_6b7f1be7129e146857126826e74a259f
#
_entry.id   6b7f1be7129e146857126826e74a259f
#
_cell.length_a   1.000
_cell.length_b   1.000
_cell.length_c   1.000
_cell.angle_alpha   90.00
_cell.angle_beta   90.00
_cell.angle_gamma   90.00
#
_symmetry.space_group_name_H-M   'P 1'
#
loop_
_entity.id
_entity.type
_entity.pdbx_description
1 polymer ?
#
loop_
_entity_poly.entity_id
_entity_poly.type
_entity_poly.pdbx_seq_one_letter_code
_entity_poly.pdbx_strand_id
1 'polypeptide(L)'
;MSALFLFLMVLVLLLIGVPISLSLGLSSLTFIIFFSNDSLRSIAGKFYEANEHYTLLAIPFFILASAFMSTGGVASRIIRFAISTVGSLRGGLAMAGVFACMLFAALSGSSPATVIAIGTIAITGMRQVGYSKEFAAGVICNAGTLGILIPPSIVMVVYAAATDVSVGRMFLAGVIPGLLAGLMLMGGIYIAARRQNLPAQPFAGFSEIFTAAADASWGLFLIVIIMGGIWGGVFTPTEAAAVAAVYAFVVALFVYRDMGPLKGLRWLADSDSASARNWFMIPLRTVVYTFGLIAIAQLIKVFASIGPGAASWRWLLAVSSVLAVVRAVTKDRNSSNRLPIGQAIWQALGIWGRNFRLMLVNILPAFFGADTQKVLVDSAKTTIMLMFIIANALLFAHVLTSERIPDAITNWMISIGFNWFTFLIAVNILLLLGGQFMESSGLLLIVAPVVFPIAIKLGIDPIHLGIMMVVNMEIGMITPPVGLNLFVTSGITGMSLIQVVRAAAPWVAILFLFLIIITYVPFVSTWLPNTLMGPEIVNPK
;
A
#
# COMPACT_ATOMS: atom_id res chain seq x y z
N MET A 1 28.29 28.33 -7.48
CA MET A 1 29.39 27.38 -7.17
C MET A 1 29.04 26.53 -5.96
N SER A 2 28.54 27.12 -4.89
CA SER A 2 28.14 26.40 -3.65
C SER A 2 27.10 25.30 -3.85
N ALA A 3 26.02 25.57 -4.61
CA ALA A 3 24.99 24.56 -4.92
C ALA A 3 25.55 23.35 -5.68
N LEU A 4 26.43 23.59 -6.66
CA LEU A 4 27.07 22.52 -7.42
C LEU A 4 27.95 21.64 -6.51
N PHE A 5 28.64 22.23 -5.56
CA PHE A 5 29.45 21.49 -4.58
C PHE A 5 28.59 20.56 -3.73
N LEU A 6 27.42 21.04 -3.24
CA LEU A 6 26.50 20.26 -2.42
C LEU A 6 26.00 19.01 -3.18
N PHE A 7 25.50 19.20 -4.40
CA PHE A 7 25.00 18.08 -5.21
C PHE A 7 26.12 17.12 -5.66
N LEU A 8 27.29 17.67 -6.03
CA LEU A 8 28.45 16.86 -6.41
C LEU A 8 28.92 15.99 -5.24
N MET A 9 28.95 16.55 -4.03
CA MET A 9 29.36 15.82 -2.83
C MET A 9 28.40 14.67 -2.51
N VAL A 10 27.07 14.91 -2.56
CA VAL A 10 26.07 13.82 -2.43
C VAL A 10 26.32 12.74 -3.47
N LEU A 11 26.48 13.12 -4.74
CA LEU A 11 26.69 12.17 -5.82
C LEU A 11 27.97 11.34 -5.65
N VAL A 12 29.08 11.97 -5.29
CA VAL A 12 30.36 11.29 -5.06
C VAL A 12 30.25 10.30 -3.90
N LEU A 13 29.63 10.69 -2.78
CA LEU A 13 29.44 9.81 -1.63
C LEU A 13 28.57 8.61 -1.99
N LEU A 14 27.49 8.81 -2.76
CA LEU A 14 26.65 7.72 -3.24
C LEU A 14 27.40 6.78 -4.18
N LEU A 15 28.23 7.31 -5.09
CA LEU A 15 29.01 6.49 -6.03
C LEU A 15 30.09 5.66 -5.33
N ILE A 16 30.62 6.13 -4.21
CA ILE A 16 31.58 5.38 -3.36
C ILE A 16 30.85 4.30 -2.53
N GLY A 17 29.51 4.31 -2.50
CA GLY A 17 28.70 3.33 -1.76
C GLY A 17 28.33 3.75 -0.34
N VAL A 18 28.48 5.01 0.02
CA VAL A 18 28.03 5.53 1.32
C VAL A 18 26.49 5.50 1.37
N PRO A 19 25.89 5.03 2.47
CA PRO A 19 24.43 5.03 2.61
C PRO A 19 23.81 6.43 2.41
N ILE A 20 22.64 6.48 1.79
CA ILE A 20 21.93 7.71 1.40
C ILE A 20 21.80 8.69 2.58
N SER A 21 21.39 8.20 3.74
CA SER A 21 21.26 9.01 4.95
C SER A 21 22.55 9.73 5.34
N LEU A 22 23.66 9.00 5.32
CA LEU A 22 24.98 9.57 5.63
C LEU A 22 25.44 10.52 4.53
N SER A 23 25.20 10.20 3.26
CA SER A 23 25.56 11.06 2.13
C SER A 23 24.87 12.43 2.22
N LEU A 24 23.57 12.45 2.53
CA LEU A 24 22.81 13.68 2.74
C LEU A 24 23.29 14.47 3.96
N GLY A 25 23.42 13.78 5.10
CA GLY A 25 23.84 14.41 6.35
C GLY A 25 25.27 14.99 6.28
N LEU A 26 26.23 14.21 5.80
CA LEU A 26 27.61 14.66 5.66
C LEU A 26 27.77 15.81 4.66
N SER A 27 27.06 15.74 3.53
CA SER A 27 27.09 16.82 2.54
C SER A 27 26.50 18.10 3.11
N SER A 28 25.37 18.01 3.82
CA SER A 28 24.73 19.16 4.48
C SER A 28 25.64 19.75 5.57
N LEU A 29 26.20 18.93 6.44
CA LEU A 29 27.12 19.35 7.50
C LEU A 29 28.37 20.02 6.92
N THR A 30 29.00 19.39 5.93
CA THR A 30 30.20 19.95 5.28
C THR A 30 29.88 21.28 4.61
N PHE A 31 28.73 21.36 3.93
CA PHE A 31 28.31 22.60 3.29
C PHE A 31 28.13 23.74 4.31
N ILE A 32 27.41 23.46 5.41
CA ILE A 32 27.18 24.48 6.45
C ILE A 32 28.48 24.95 7.08
N ILE A 33 29.42 24.04 7.37
CA ILE A 33 30.70 24.39 8.00
C ILE A 33 31.55 25.30 7.10
N PHE A 34 31.56 25.05 5.78
CA PHE A 34 32.51 25.73 4.89
C PHE A 34 31.88 26.84 4.02
N PHE A 35 30.57 26.83 3.80
CA PHE A 35 29.92 27.70 2.81
C PHE A 35 28.72 28.48 3.34
N SER A 36 28.11 28.10 4.49
CA SER A 36 26.94 28.77 5.05
C SER A 36 27.29 29.64 6.26
N ASN A 37 26.46 30.63 6.52
CA ASN A 37 26.50 31.43 7.74
C ASN A 37 25.70 30.82 8.90
N ASP A 38 25.05 29.67 8.67
CA ASP A 38 24.29 28.98 9.70
C ASP A 38 25.18 28.38 10.78
N SER A 39 24.74 28.43 12.04
CA SER A 39 25.47 27.86 13.15
C SER A 39 25.24 26.36 13.30
N LEU A 40 26.24 25.61 13.79
CA LEU A 40 26.06 24.20 14.14
C LEU A 40 24.93 23.96 15.16
N ARG A 41 24.60 24.96 15.99
CA ARG A 41 23.51 24.93 16.93
C ARG A 41 22.14 24.95 16.19
N SER A 42 22.05 25.73 15.11
CA SER A 42 20.86 25.75 14.23
C SER A 42 20.61 24.37 13.60
N ILE A 43 21.70 23.68 13.18
CA ILE A 43 21.61 22.32 12.61
C ILE A 43 21.00 21.33 13.61
N ALA A 44 21.50 21.34 14.85
CA ALA A 44 20.97 20.44 15.88
C ALA A 44 19.49 20.70 16.15
N GLY A 45 19.09 21.99 16.19
CA GLY A 45 17.67 22.38 16.30
C GLY A 45 16.84 21.88 15.13
N LYS A 46 17.31 22.06 13.90
CA LYS A 46 16.60 21.60 12.70
C LYS A 46 16.51 20.07 12.59
N PHE A 47 17.56 19.38 13.00
CA PHE A 47 17.52 17.91 13.06
C PHE A 47 16.49 17.40 14.08
N TYR A 48 16.35 18.11 15.21
CA TYR A 48 15.34 17.82 16.22
C TYR A 48 13.93 18.13 15.70
N GLU A 49 13.68 19.34 15.17
CA GLU A 49 12.41 19.74 14.57
C GLU A 49 11.95 18.77 13.47
N ALA A 50 12.89 18.28 12.64
CA ALA A 50 12.61 17.30 11.60
C ALA A 50 12.00 16.01 12.15
N ASN A 51 12.41 15.57 13.34
CA ASN A 51 11.88 14.37 13.97
C ASN A 51 10.60 14.60 14.77
N GLU A 52 10.26 15.86 15.10
CA GLU A 52 9.02 16.21 15.79
C GLU A 52 7.79 16.29 14.86
N HIS A 53 7.97 16.15 13.54
CA HIS A 53 6.86 16.20 12.59
C HIS A 53 5.84 15.09 12.88
N TYR A 54 4.67 15.47 13.41
CA TYR A 54 3.62 14.54 13.86
C TYR A 54 3.21 13.54 12.78
N THR A 55 3.19 13.98 11.51
CA THR A 55 2.85 13.15 10.35
C THR A 55 3.81 11.96 10.18
N LEU A 56 5.09 12.13 10.54
CA LEU A 56 6.10 11.08 10.40
C LEU A 56 5.89 9.92 11.37
N LEU A 57 5.19 10.15 12.49
CA LEU A 57 4.83 9.08 13.43
C LEU A 57 3.87 8.05 12.82
N ALA A 58 3.19 8.37 11.72
CA ALA A 58 2.38 7.40 10.98
C ALA A 58 3.24 6.28 10.36
N ILE A 59 4.49 6.57 9.95
CA ILE A 59 5.37 5.63 9.25
C ILE A 59 5.67 4.37 10.08
N PRO A 60 6.16 4.46 11.34
CA PRO A 60 6.41 3.28 12.17
C PRO A 60 5.17 2.41 12.36
N PHE A 61 4.00 3.02 12.56
CA PHE A 61 2.76 2.27 12.74
C PHE A 61 2.29 1.59 11.45
N PHE A 62 2.41 2.24 10.28
CA PHE A 62 2.11 1.60 8.99
C PHE A 62 3.06 0.44 8.69
N ILE A 63 4.36 0.60 8.96
CA ILE A 63 5.35 -0.48 8.82
C ILE A 63 4.97 -1.66 9.69
N LEU A 64 4.62 -1.41 10.95
CA LEU A 64 4.24 -2.44 11.90
C LEU A 64 2.94 -3.15 11.48
N ALA A 65 1.92 -2.40 11.08
CA ALA A 65 0.66 -2.95 10.56
C ALA A 65 0.91 -3.84 9.34
N SER A 66 1.69 -3.36 8.38
CA SER A 66 2.08 -4.09 7.18
C SER A 66 2.83 -5.38 7.51
N ALA A 67 3.77 -5.35 8.46
CA ALA A 67 4.57 -6.50 8.85
C ALA A 67 3.70 -7.60 9.49
N PHE A 68 2.73 -7.24 10.35
CA PHE A 68 1.76 -8.20 10.89
C PHE A 68 0.86 -8.78 9.79
N MET A 69 0.38 -7.96 8.87
CA MET A 69 -0.49 -8.41 7.78
C MET A 69 0.24 -9.33 6.79
N SER A 70 1.50 -9.03 6.48
CA SER A 70 2.31 -9.88 5.56
C SER A 70 2.63 -11.23 6.18
N THR A 71 2.91 -11.28 7.48
CA THR A 71 3.29 -12.53 8.18
C THR A 71 2.05 -13.33 8.60
N GLY A 72 0.93 -12.66 8.86
CA GLY A 72 -0.30 -13.22 9.43
C GLY A 72 -1.24 -13.92 8.46
N GLY A 73 -0.75 -14.40 7.29
CA GLY A 73 -1.53 -15.23 6.37
C GLY A 73 -2.64 -14.50 5.58
N VAL A 74 -2.63 -13.17 5.58
CA VAL A 74 -3.60 -12.35 4.83
C VAL A 74 -3.42 -12.53 3.33
N ALA A 75 -2.16 -12.60 2.85
CA ALA A 75 -1.83 -12.73 1.44
C ALA A 75 -2.49 -13.95 0.78
N SER A 76 -2.46 -15.11 1.43
CA SER A 76 -3.08 -16.34 0.91
C SER A 76 -4.59 -16.22 0.76
N ARG A 77 -5.26 -15.53 1.69
CA ARG A 77 -6.72 -15.29 1.66
C ARG A 77 -7.11 -14.31 0.56
N ILE A 78 -6.30 -13.26 0.39
CA ILE A 78 -6.49 -12.28 -0.69
C ILE A 78 -6.30 -12.95 -2.06
N ILE A 79 -5.27 -13.79 -2.23
CA ILE A 79 -5.05 -14.53 -3.48
C ILE A 79 -6.22 -15.48 -3.76
N ARG A 80 -6.72 -16.22 -2.77
CA ARG A 80 -7.90 -17.08 -2.92
C ARG A 80 -9.11 -16.29 -3.38
N PHE A 81 -9.35 -15.13 -2.76
CA PHE A 81 -10.43 -14.22 -3.17
C PHE A 81 -10.24 -13.72 -4.61
N ALA A 82 -9.04 -13.28 -4.96
CA ALA A 82 -8.73 -12.81 -6.31
C ALA A 82 -8.93 -13.91 -7.37
N ILE A 83 -8.46 -15.14 -7.09
CA ILE A 83 -8.65 -16.28 -7.99
C ILE A 83 -10.11 -16.62 -8.16
N SER A 84 -10.89 -16.63 -7.07
CA SER A 84 -12.33 -16.92 -7.15
C SER A 84 -13.11 -15.89 -7.97
N THR A 85 -12.63 -14.64 -8.02
CA THR A 85 -13.29 -13.51 -8.70
C THR A 85 -12.93 -13.44 -10.19
N VAL A 86 -11.64 -13.43 -10.53
CA VAL A 86 -11.18 -13.19 -11.92
C VAL A 86 -10.50 -14.41 -12.56
N GLY A 87 -10.30 -15.50 -11.81
CA GLY A 87 -9.57 -16.68 -12.26
C GLY A 87 -10.18 -17.41 -13.46
N SER A 88 -11.50 -17.27 -13.68
CA SER A 88 -12.23 -17.89 -14.79
C SER A 88 -11.99 -17.22 -16.16
N LEU A 89 -11.35 -16.07 -16.19
CA LEU A 89 -10.98 -15.40 -17.43
C LEU A 89 -9.74 -16.06 -18.07
N ARG A 90 -9.54 -15.89 -19.37
CA ARG A 90 -8.28 -16.31 -20.03
C ARG A 90 -7.12 -15.48 -19.47
N GLY A 91 -6.09 -16.15 -18.95
CA GLY A 91 -5.04 -15.48 -18.18
C GLY A 91 -5.47 -15.13 -16.75
N GLY A 92 -6.59 -15.68 -16.27
CA GLY A 92 -7.25 -15.33 -15.02
C GLY A 92 -6.36 -15.46 -13.79
N LEU A 93 -5.47 -16.45 -13.73
CA LEU A 93 -4.52 -16.58 -12.61
C LEU A 93 -3.50 -15.44 -12.55
N ALA A 94 -3.03 -14.96 -13.69
CA ALA A 94 -2.12 -13.82 -13.74
C ALA A 94 -2.87 -12.51 -13.40
N MET A 95 -4.10 -12.34 -13.93
CA MET A 95 -4.95 -11.22 -13.54
C MET A 95 -5.33 -11.27 -12.05
N ALA A 96 -5.58 -12.45 -11.50
CA ALA A 96 -5.80 -12.63 -10.06
C ALA A 96 -4.54 -12.26 -9.25
N GLY A 97 -3.35 -12.54 -9.76
CA GLY A 97 -2.09 -12.08 -9.17
C GLY A 97 -2.00 -10.55 -9.11
N VAL A 98 -2.35 -9.84 -10.20
CA VAL A 98 -2.40 -8.37 -10.21
C VAL A 98 -3.47 -7.85 -9.25
N PHE A 99 -4.68 -8.40 -9.30
CA PHE A 99 -5.77 -8.00 -8.40
C PHE A 99 -5.42 -8.25 -6.92
N ALA A 100 -4.76 -9.38 -6.64
CA ALA A 100 -4.24 -9.65 -5.30
C ALA A 100 -3.15 -8.65 -4.88
N CYS A 101 -2.24 -8.27 -5.79
CA CYS A 101 -1.26 -7.22 -5.54
C CYS A 101 -1.94 -5.88 -5.24
N MET A 102 -2.99 -5.49 -5.98
CA MET A 102 -3.75 -4.27 -5.72
C MET A 102 -4.36 -4.26 -4.31
N LEU A 103 -5.04 -5.35 -3.93
CA LEU A 103 -5.65 -5.46 -2.61
C LEU A 103 -4.61 -5.51 -1.48
N PHE A 104 -3.51 -6.23 -1.70
CA PHE A 104 -2.44 -6.34 -0.71
C PHE A 104 -1.60 -5.06 -0.61
N ALA A 105 -1.46 -4.32 -1.70
CA ALA A 105 -0.83 -3.00 -1.74
C ALA A 105 -1.44 -2.05 -0.70
N ALA A 106 -2.78 -2.01 -0.64
CA ALA A 106 -3.52 -1.23 0.33
C ALA A 106 -3.34 -1.68 1.82
N LEU A 107 -2.64 -2.78 2.05
CA LEU A 107 -2.29 -3.25 3.40
C LEU A 107 -0.80 -3.08 3.69
N SER A 108 0.04 -3.21 2.66
CA SER A 108 1.50 -3.24 2.83
C SER A 108 2.15 -1.87 2.71
N GLY A 109 1.62 -1.00 1.86
CA GLY A 109 2.22 0.30 1.56
C GLY A 109 3.65 0.23 0.99
N SER A 110 4.11 -0.97 0.59
CA SER A 110 5.48 -1.26 0.17
C SER A 110 5.49 -2.20 -1.04
N SER A 111 6.23 -1.81 -2.07
CA SER A 111 6.35 -2.58 -3.30
C SER A 111 7.10 -3.91 -3.11
N PRO A 112 8.30 -3.96 -2.51
CA PRO A 112 8.99 -5.22 -2.27
C PRO A 112 8.20 -6.19 -1.38
N ALA A 113 7.52 -5.69 -0.36
CA ALA A 113 6.70 -6.52 0.52
C ALA A 113 5.54 -7.17 -0.24
N THR A 114 4.92 -6.42 -1.16
CA THR A 114 3.85 -6.93 -2.03
C THR A 114 4.36 -8.02 -2.96
N VAL A 115 5.53 -7.81 -3.61
CA VAL A 115 6.16 -8.84 -4.46
C VAL A 115 6.46 -10.11 -3.67
N ILE A 116 6.99 -9.99 -2.47
CA ILE A 116 7.32 -11.15 -1.62
C ILE A 116 6.05 -11.90 -1.23
N ALA A 117 5.08 -11.21 -0.65
CA ALA A 117 3.90 -11.83 -0.07
C ALA A 117 2.99 -12.48 -1.12
N ILE A 118 2.73 -11.79 -2.21
CA ILE A 118 1.85 -12.28 -3.28
C ILE A 118 2.64 -13.15 -4.26
N GLY A 119 3.87 -12.75 -4.61
CA GLY A 119 4.67 -13.43 -5.63
C GLY A 119 5.01 -14.88 -5.29
N THR A 120 5.35 -15.17 -4.05
CA THR A 120 5.68 -16.54 -3.62
C THR A 120 4.53 -17.53 -3.88
N ILE A 121 3.29 -17.09 -3.67
CA ILE A 121 2.10 -17.92 -3.85
C ILE A 121 1.62 -17.88 -5.31
N ALA A 122 1.49 -16.68 -5.88
CA ALA A 122 0.91 -16.49 -7.21
C ALA A 122 1.79 -17.08 -8.32
N ILE A 123 3.12 -16.89 -8.26
CA ILE A 123 4.05 -17.44 -9.25
C ILE A 123 4.00 -18.99 -9.21
N THR A 124 4.00 -19.56 -8.00
CA THR A 124 3.90 -21.02 -7.84
C THR A 124 2.58 -21.55 -8.41
N GLY A 125 1.45 -20.92 -8.09
CA GLY A 125 0.13 -21.29 -8.62
C GLY A 125 0.04 -21.16 -10.15
N MET A 126 0.56 -20.10 -10.74
CA MET A 126 0.61 -19.92 -12.20
C MET A 126 1.43 -21.03 -12.88
N ARG A 127 2.58 -21.40 -12.30
CA ARG A 127 3.43 -22.46 -12.85
C ARG A 127 2.77 -23.84 -12.80
N GLN A 128 2.03 -24.15 -11.75
CA GLN A 128 1.32 -25.45 -11.61
C GLN A 128 0.28 -25.66 -12.71
N VAL A 129 -0.28 -24.61 -13.27
CA VAL A 129 -1.27 -24.68 -14.35
C VAL A 129 -0.69 -24.42 -15.74
N GLY A 130 0.64 -24.40 -15.87
CA GLY A 130 1.33 -24.38 -17.18
C GLY A 130 1.75 -22.99 -17.68
N TYR A 131 1.70 -21.94 -16.87
CA TYR A 131 2.31 -20.66 -17.25
C TYR A 131 3.84 -20.75 -17.24
N SER A 132 4.51 -20.08 -18.16
CA SER A 132 5.96 -19.98 -18.14
C SER A 132 6.44 -19.22 -16.89
N LYS A 133 7.64 -19.55 -16.43
CA LYS A 133 8.26 -18.90 -15.28
C LYS A 133 8.48 -17.42 -15.54
N GLU A 134 8.88 -17.10 -16.75
CA GLU A 134 9.14 -15.74 -17.23
C GLU A 134 7.86 -14.91 -17.22
N PHE A 135 6.76 -15.45 -17.75
CA PHE A 135 5.48 -14.75 -17.76
C PHE A 135 5.01 -14.44 -16.34
N ALA A 136 5.03 -15.44 -15.45
CA ALA A 136 4.60 -15.27 -14.07
C ALA A 136 5.49 -14.28 -13.30
N ALA A 137 6.81 -14.39 -13.47
CA ALA A 137 7.77 -13.49 -12.84
C ALA A 137 7.60 -12.04 -13.32
N GLY A 138 7.48 -11.85 -14.64
CA GLY A 138 7.30 -10.53 -15.24
C GLY A 138 6.03 -9.82 -14.79
N VAL A 139 4.90 -10.54 -14.77
CA VAL A 139 3.62 -9.99 -14.27
C VAL A 139 3.72 -9.57 -12.82
N ILE A 140 4.20 -10.44 -11.93
CA ILE A 140 4.23 -10.16 -10.49
C ILE A 140 5.25 -9.08 -10.14
N CYS A 141 6.40 -9.06 -10.81
CA CYS A 141 7.40 -8.01 -10.65
C CYS A 141 6.80 -6.61 -10.86
N ASN A 142 6.00 -6.46 -11.91
CA ASN A 142 5.33 -5.19 -12.24
C ASN A 142 4.09 -4.95 -11.36
N ALA A 143 3.26 -5.95 -11.12
CA ALA A 143 2.08 -5.79 -10.28
C ALA A 143 2.42 -5.41 -8.84
N GLY A 144 3.57 -5.86 -8.33
CA GLY A 144 4.04 -5.52 -6.99
C GLY A 144 4.36 -4.05 -6.81
N THR A 145 4.67 -3.31 -7.89
CA THR A 145 4.95 -1.86 -7.80
C THR A 145 3.74 -1.07 -7.31
N LEU A 146 2.52 -1.55 -7.60
CA LEU A 146 1.28 -0.96 -7.09
C LEU A 146 1.27 -0.79 -5.55
N GLY A 147 2.19 -1.48 -4.85
CA GLY A 147 2.35 -1.41 -3.40
C GLY A 147 2.71 -0.04 -2.84
N ILE A 148 3.21 0.89 -3.63
CA ILE A 148 3.49 2.27 -3.21
C ILE A 148 2.50 3.29 -3.76
N LEU A 149 1.64 2.89 -4.71
CA LEU A 149 0.66 3.78 -5.34
C LEU A 149 -0.73 3.68 -4.69
N ILE A 150 -1.15 2.45 -4.35
CA ILE A 150 -2.46 2.24 -3.73
C ILE A 150 -2.39 2.57 -2.24
N PRO A 151 -3.24 3.49 -1.73
CA PRO A 151 -3.18 3.91 -0.33
C PRO A 151 -3.68 2.81 0.65
N PRO A 152 -3.16 2.82 1.90
CA PRO A 152 -2.15 3.72 2.44
C PRO A 152 -0.74 3.39 1.95
N SER A 153 0.04 4.41 1.62
CA SER A 153 1.39 4.29 1.10
C SER A 153 2.39 5.07 1.96
N ILE A 154 3.47 4.41 2.37
CA ILE A 154 4.55 5.05 3.14
C ILE A 154 5.21 6.16 2.31
N VAL A 155 5.40 5.95 1.01
CA VAL A 155 6.01 6.93 0.11
C VAL A 155 5.16 8.20 0.00
N MET A 156 3.83 8.07 -0.02
CA MET A 156 2.92 9.22 -0.01
C MET A 156 2.96 10.00 1.31
N VAL A 157 3.12 9.30 2.45
CA VAL A 157 3.30 9.96 3.76
C VAL A 157 4.60 10.74 3.78
N VAL A 158 5.68 10.16 3.26
CA VAL A 158 7.00 10.80 3.15
C VAL A 158 6.94 12.05 2.25
N TYR A 159 6.27 11.95 1.10
CA TYR A 159 6.05 13.12 0.23
C TYR A 159 5.28 14.22 0.96
N ALA A 160 4.17 13.87 1.59
CA ALA A 160 3.33 14.83 2.30
C ALA A 160 4.09 15.54 3.44
N ALA A 161 4.94 14.80 4.16
CA ALA A 161 5.78 15.36 5.22
C ALA A 161 6.91 16.27 4.67
N ALA A 162 7.48 15.92 3.50
CA ALA A 162 8.56 16.71 2.87
C ALA A 162 8.05 18.00 2.19
N THR A 163 6.77 18.08 1.86
CA THR A 163 6.17 19.17 1.08
C THR A 163 5.04 19.91 1.79
N ASP A 164 4.75 19.54 3.04
CA ASP A 164 3.67 20.12 3.87
C ASP A 164 2.27 20.01 3.22
N VAL A 165 2.02 18.95 2.42
CA VAL A 165 0.69 18.70 1.83
C VAL A 165 -0.10 17.68 2.66
N SER A 166 -1.42 17.63 2.45
CA SER A 166 -2.29 16.73 3.19
C SER A 166 -2.08 15.25 2.81
N VAL A 167 -1.73 14.40 3.79
CA VAL A 167 -1.65 12.94 3.63
C VAL A 167 -2.98 12.34 3.18
N GLY A 168 -4.09 12.81 3.76
CA GLY A 168 -5.43 12.33 3.39
C GLY A 168 -5.76 12.60 1.93
N ARG A 169 -5.37 13.75 1.39
CA ARG A 169 -5.52 14.08 -0.04
C ARG A 169 -4.59 13.24 -0.91
N MET A 170 -3.34 13.04 -0.50
CA MET A 170 -2.40 12.15 -1.20
C MET A 170 -2.95 10.74 -1.32
N PHE A 171 -3.54 10.22 -0.23
CA PHE A 171 -4.17 8.90 -0.26
C PHE A 171 -5.38 8.85 -1.21
N LEU A 172 -6.27 9.84 -1.18
CA LEU A 172 -7.37 9.94 -2.16
C LEU A 172 -6.86 9.98 -3.60
N ALA A 173 -5.81 10.75 -3.84
CA ALA A 173 -5.22 10.93 -5.15
C ALA A 173 -4.61 9.64 -5.73
N GLY A 174 -4.15 8.72 -4.89
CA GLY A 174 -3.58 7.43 -5.32
C GLY A 174 -4.62 6.37 -5.70
N VAL A 175 -5.89 6.53 -5.28
CA VAL A 175 -6.92 5.50 -5.51
C VAL A 175 -7.18 5.28 -7.00
N ILE A 176 -7.54 6.33 -7.74
CA ILE A 176 -7.87 6.22 -9.17
C ILE A 176 -6.65 5.81 -10.00
N PRO A 177 -5.47 6.44 -9.85
CA PRO A 177 -4.26 6.00 -10.52
C PRO A 177 -3.93 4.52 -10.24
N GLY A 178 -3.99 4.07 -8.98
CA GLY A 178 -3.71 2.69 -8.62
C GLY A 178 -4.66 1.69 -9.26
N LEU A 179 -5.97 2.01 -9.28
CA LEU A 179 -6.96 1.21 -9.99
C LEU A 179 -6.70 1.18 -11.50
N LEU A 180 -6.40 2.34 -12.10
CA LEU A 180 -6.12 2.45 -13.53
C LEU A 180 -4.88 1.65 -13.93
N ALA A 181 -3.78 1.76 -13.19
CA ALA A 181 -2.56 0.99 -13.43
C ALA A 181 -2.82 -0.53 -13.36
N GLY A 182 -3.53 -0.97 -12.33
CA GLY A 182 -3.91 -2.37 -12.19
C GLY A 182 -4.80 -2.86 -13.34
N LEU A 183 -5.79 -2.08 -13.75
CA LEU A 183 -6.66 -2.42 -14.89
C LEU A 183 -5.90 -2.44 -16.21
N MET A 184 -4.96 -1.51 -16.44
CA MET A 184 -4.10 -1.50 -17.62
C MET A 184 -3.21 -2.76 -17.67
N LEU A 185 -2.60 -3.15 -16.56
CA LEU A 185 -1.84 -4.40 -16.48
C LEU A 185 -2.73 -5.63 -16.72
N MET A 186 -3.91 -5.69 -16.11
CA MET A 186 -4.86 -6.80 -16.33
C MET A 186 -5.33 -6.85 -17.79
N GLY A 187 -5.58 -5.72 -18.42
CA GLY A 187 -5.91 -5.62 -19.84
C GLY A 187 -4.78 -6.15 -20.75
N GLY A 188 -3.54 -5.76 -20.47
CA GLY A 188 -2.36 -6.27 -21.16
C GLY A 188 -2.19 -7.79 -21.00
N ILE A 189 -2.40 -8.30 -19.76
CA ILE A 189 -2.38 -9.73 -19.48
C ILE A 189 -3.47 -10.48 -20.25
N TYR A 190 -4.67 -9.96 -20.30
CA TYR A 190 -5.78 -10.57 -21.06
C TYR A 190 -5.45 -10.69 -22.55
N ILE A 191 -4.86 -9.63 -23.13
CA ILE A 191 -4.44 -9.62 -24.55
C ILE A 191 -3.32 -10.64 -24.78
N ALA A 192 -2.29 -10.66 -23.92
CA ALA A 192 -1.19 -11.61 -24.01
C ALA A 192 -1.65 -13.05 -23.83
N ALA A 193 -2.56 -13.30 -22.87
CA ALA A 193 -3.12 -14.61 -22.60
C ALA A 193 -3.94 -15.15 -23.77
N ARG A 194 -4.66 -14.29 -24.48
CA ARG A 194 -5.36 -14.69 -25.71
C ARG A 194 -4.40 -15.07 -26.82
N ARG A 195 -3.31 -14.32 -27.00
CA ARG A 195 -2.30 -14.60 -28.02
C ARG A 195 -1.52 -15.88 -27.76
N GLN A 196 -1.26 -16.19 -26.48
CA GLN A 196 -0.49 -17.36 -26.05
C GLN A 196 -1.36 -18.57 -25.72
N ASN A 197 -2.70 -18.49 -25.88
CA ASN A 197 -3.66 -19.52 -25.54
C ASN A 197 -3.51 -20.03 -24.08
N LEU A 198 -3.27 -19.12 -23.13
CA LEU A 198 -3.13 -19.50 -21.72
C LEU A 198 -4.44 -20.07 -21.17
N PRO A 199 -4.35 -21.06 -20.26
CA PRO A 199 -5.52 -21.72 -19.70
C PRO A 199 -6.36 -20.77 -18.84
N ALA A 200 -7.69 -20.97 -18.85
CA ALA A 200 -8.63 -20.37 -17.93
C ALA A 200 -9.02 -21.41 -16.86
N GLN A 201 -9.27 -20.95 -15.65
CA GLN A 201 -9.79 -21.82 -14.59
C GLN A 201 -11.32 -21.95 -14.73
N PRO A 202 -11.91 -23.07 -14.28
CA PRO A 202 -13.36 -23.16 -14.19
C PRO A 202 -13.90 -22.09 -13.24
N PHE A 203 -15.11 -21.59 -13.49
CA PHE A 203 -15.74 -20.63 -12.60
C PHE A 203 -15.98 -21.23 -11.22
N ALA A 204 -15.41 -20.62 -10.19
CA ALA A 204 -15.47 -21.14 -8.82
C ALA A 204 -16.88 -21.14 -8.19
N GLY A 205 -17.81 -20.40 -8.79
CA GLY A 205 -19.17 -20.21 -8.28
C GLY A 205 -19.28 -19.06 -7.27
N PHE A 206 -20.45 -18.44 -7.22
CA PHE A 206 -20.71 -17.30 -6.31
C PHE A 206 -20.52 -17.67 -4.84
N SER A 207 -20.84 -18.93 -4.45
CA SER A 207 -20.64 -19.39 -3.07
C SER A 207 -19.18 -19.33 -2.63
N GLU A 208 -18.24 -19.71 -3.52
CA GLU A 208 -16.81 -19.64 -3.23
C GLU A 208 -16.33 -18.19 -3.18
N ILE A 209 -16.79 -17.34 -4.10
CA ILE A 209 -16.45 -15.91 -4.10
C ILE A 209 -16.83 -15.27 -2.75
N PHE A 210 -18.07 -15.50 -2.28
CA PHE A 210 -18.51 -14.95 -0.99
C PHE A 210 -17.78 -15.57 0.20
N THR A 211 -17.41 -16.84 0.14
CA THR A 211 -16.64 -17.49 1.21
C THR A 211 -15.23 -16.94 1.27
N ALA A 212 -14.55 -16.82 0.13
CA ALA A 212 -13.22 -16.26 0.02
C ALA A 212 -13.19 -14.77 0.40
N ALA A 213 -14.21 -14.00 0.00
CA ALA A 213 -14.37 -12.60 0.43
C ALA A 213 -14.55 -12.49 1.94
N ALA A 214 -15.33 -13.37 2.57
CA ALA A 214 -15.50 -13.41 4.01
C ALA A 214 -14.21 -13.77 4.74
N ASP A 215 -13.41 -14.70 4.20
CA ASP A 215 -12.11 -15.06 4.77
C ASP A 215 -11.09 -13.93 4.64
N ALA A 216 -11.10 -13.18 3.52
CA ALA A 216 -10.22 -12.05 3.29
C ALA A 216 -10.68 -10.76 4.02
N SER A 217 -11.95 -10.67 4.43
CA SER A 217 -12.58 -9.44 4.93
C SER A 217 -11.87 -8.84 6.14
N TRP A 218 -11.37 -9.65 7.07
CA TRP A 218 -10.63 -9.16 8.23
C TRP A 218 -9.36 -8.42 7.83
N GLY A 219 -8.62 -8.93 6.84
CA GLY A 219 -7.46 -8.18 6.30
C GLY A 219 -7.91 -6.91 5.58
N LEU A 220 -8.88 -7.03 4.67
CA LEU A 220 -9.36 -5.90 3.87
C LEU A 220 -10.05 -4.81 4.71
N PHE A 221 -10.59 -5.15 5.88
CA PHE A 221 -11.19 -4.18 6.79
C PHE A 221 -10.20 -3.15 7.32
N LEU A 222 -8.90 -3.48 7.33
CA LEU A 222 -7.85 -2.52 7.66
C LEU A 222 -7.90 -1.28 6.75
N ILE A 223 -8.18 -1.48 5.45
CA ILE A 223 -8.33 -0.39 4.48
C ILE A 223 -9.50 0.53 4.90
N VAL A 224 -10.59 -0.08 5.33
CA VAL A 224 -11.78 0.66 5.78
C VAL A 224 -11.47 1.47 7.06
N ILE A 225 -10.72 0.90 8.00
CA ILE A 225 -10.30 1.60 9.22
C ILE A 225 -9.46 2.84 8.86
N ILE A 226 -8.44 2.65 8.02
CA ILE A 226 -7.51 3.73 7.68
C ILE A 226 -8.20 4.78 6.81
N MET A 227 -8.70 4.38 5.65
CA MET A 227 -9.27 5.31 4.68
C MET A 227 -10.60 5.90 5.17
N GLY A 228 -11.49 5.06 5.70
CA GLY A 228 -12.77 5.49 6.25
C GLY A 228 -12.61 6.37 7.49
N GLY A 229 -11.64 6.08 8.33
CA GLY A 229 -11.33 6.89 9.53
C GLY A 229 -10.78 8.26 9.19
N ILE A 230 -9.83 8.34 8.24
CA ILE A 230 -9.24 9.62 7.79
C ILE A 230 -10.29 10.46 7.04
N TRP A 231 -11.00 9.88 6.07
CA TRP A 231 -11.99 10.63 5.26
C TRP A 231 -13.26 10.96 6.03
N GLY A 232 -13.63 10.13 6.99
CA GLY A 232 -14.73 10.41 7.91
C GLY A 232 -14.41 11.48 8.96
N GLY A 233 -13.17 11.98 9.00
CA GLY A 233 -12.72 12.95 10.01
C GLY A 233 -12.66 12.38 11.44
N VAL A 234 -12.65 11.04 11.58
CA VAL A 234 -12.61 10.35 12.88
C VAL A 234 -11.17 10.26 13.39
N PHE A 235 -10.22 10.06 12.48
CA PHE A 235 -8.80 9.88 12.78
C PHE A 235 -7.92 10.79 11.92
N THR A 236 -6.87 11.30 12.53
CA THR A 236 -5.70 11.80 11.79
C THR A 236 -4.97 10.63 11.13
N PRO A 237 -4.12 10.85 10.12
CA PRO A 237 -3.32 9.78 9.50
C PRO A 237 -2.47 9.00 10.52
N THR A 238 -1.93 9.66 11.53
CA THR A 238 -1.12 9.04 12.59
C THR A 238 -1.97 8.17 13.51
N GLU A 239 -3.13 8.65 13.93
CA GLU A 239 -4.07 7.87 14.76
C GLU A 239 -4.60 6.67 13.97
N ALA A 240 -4.95 6.86 12.70
CA ALA A 240 -5.37 5.76 11.82
C ALA A 240 -4.29 4.68 11.70
N ALA A 241 -3.02 5.07 11.57
CA ALA A 241 -1.89 4.15 11.50
C ALA A 241 -1.71 3.38 12.82
N ALA A 242 -1.83 4.05 13.98
CA ALA A 242 -1.73 3.42 15.29
C ALA A 242 -2.86 2.38 15.50
N VAL A 243 -4.11 2.76 15.19
CA VAL A 243 -5.27 1.84 15.24
C VAL A 243 -5.05 0.67 14.29
N ALA A 244 -4.53 0.93 13.09
CA ALA A 244 -4.21 -0.09 12.11
C ALA A 244 -3.17 -1.11 12.63
N ALA A 245 -2.13 -0.66 13.32
CA ALA A 245 -1.11 -1.54 13.90
C ALA A 245 -1.69 -2.47 14.97
N VAL A 246 -2.51 -1.92 15.87
CA VAL A 246 -3.20 -2.72 16.89
C VAL A 246 -4.18 -3.71 16.26
N TYR A 247 -4.96 -3.26 15.27
CA TYR A 247 -5.88 -4.12 14.55
C TYR A 247 -5.14 -5.26 13.82
N ALA A 248 -4.05 -4.94 13.12
CA ALA A 248 -3.23 -5.91 12.41
C ALA A 248 -2.65 -6.99 13.37
N PHE A 249 -2.16 -6.58 14.54
CA PHE A 249 -1.71 -7.49 15.60
C PHE A 249 -2.84 -8.44 16.01
N VAL A 250 -4.03 -7.91 16.30
CA VAL A 250 -5.17 -8.72 16.73
C VAL A 250 -5.59 -9.70 15.62
N VAL A 251 -5.68 -9.24 14.38
CA VAL A 251 -6.10 -10.09 13.26
C VAL A 251 -5.09 -11.20 13.00
N ALA A 252 -3.80 -10.90 12.94
CA ALA A 252 -2.76 -11.87 12.63
C ALA A 252 -2.65 -12.98 13.70
N LEU A 253 -2.70 -12.62 14.97
CA LEU A 253 -2.45 -13.55 16.09
C LEU A 253 -3.71 -14.26 16.60
N PHE A 254 -4.85 -13.56 16.62
CA PHE A 254 -6.05 -14.05 17.30
C PHE A 254 -7.18 -14.41 16.35
N VAL A 255 -7.31 -13.72 15.21
CA VAL A 255 -8.37 -14.00 14.25
C VAL A 255 -7.91 -15.06 13.26
N TYR A 256 -6.83 -14.82 12.54
CA TYR A 256 -6.30 -15.76 11.56
C TYR A 256 -5.50 -16.90 12.17
N ARG A 257 -4.80 -16.63 13.27
CA ARG A 257 -4.01 -17.64 14.00
C ARG A 257 -2.96 -18.33 13.13
N ASP A 258 -2.37 -17.59 12.22
CA ASP A 258 -1.31 -18.09 11.35
C ASP A 258 0.08 -17.86 11.97
N MET A 259 0.13 -17.14 13.11
CA MET A 259 1.33 -16.88 13.91
C MET A 259 1.02 -16.85 15.41
N GLY A 260 2.07 -16.90 16.21
CA GLY A 260 1.99 -16.82 17.68
C GLY A 260 1.47 -18.10 18.38
N PRO A 261 1.08 -18.00 19.66
CA PRO A 261 0.75 -19.15 20.51
C PRO A 261 -0.53 -19.88 20.10
N LEU A 262 -1.41 -19.24 19.33
CA LEU A 262 -2.63 -19.85 18.82
C LEU A 262 -2.49 -20.39 17.40
N LYS A 263 -1.27 -20.45 16.85
CA LYS A 263 -0.99 -20.88 15.48
C LYS A 263 -1.57 -22.26 15.21
N GLY A 264 -2.36 -22.35 14.12
CA GLY A 264 -3.00 -23.59 13.69
C GLY A 264 -4.26 -23.99 14.46
N LEU A 265 -4.62 -23.32 15.56
CA LEU A 265 -5.85 -23.59 16.30
C LEU A 265 -7.06 -23.02 15.55
N ARG A 266 -8.00 -23.87 15.18
CA ARG A 266 -9.24 -23.46 14.53
C ARG A 266 -10.20 -22.82 15.53
N TRP A 267 -10.99 -21.83 15.09
CA TRP A 267 -12.09 -21.26 15.87
C TRP A 267 -13.18 -22.29 16.22
N LEU A 268 -13.47 -23.17 15.24
CA LEU A 268 -14.44 -24.22 15.35
C LEU A 268 -13.71 -25.55 15.57
N ALA A 269 -14.07 -26.26 16.63
CA ALA A 269 -13.59 -27.61 16.88
C ALA A 269 -14.38 -28.63 16.04
N ASP A 270 -13.79 -29.77 15.75
CA ASP A 270 -14.48 -30.83 15.01
C ASP A 270 -15.66 -31.40 15.81
N SER A 271 -15.61 -31.28 17.14
CA SER A 271 -16.68 -31.64 18.05
C SER A 271 -17.87 -30.66 18.09
N ASP A 272 -17.72 -29.44 17.53
CA ASP A 272 -18.80 -28.45 17.53
C ASP A 272 -19.92 -28.89 16.54
N SER A 273 -21.17 -28.85 16.97
CA SER A 273 -22.31 -29.25 16.12
C SER A 273 -22.49 -28.35 14.90
N ALA A 274 -23.03 -28.89 13.81
CA ALA A 274 -23.26 -28.14 12.57
C ALA A 274 -24.19 -26.94 12.79
N SER A 275 -25.21 -27.12 13.63
CA SER A 275 -26.13 -26.04 14.03
C SER A 275 -25.40 -24.94 14.80
N ALA A 276 -24.59 -25.27 15.80
CA ALA A 276 -23.81 -24.29 16.56
C ALA A 276 -22.83 -23.51 15.66
N ARG A 277 -22.17 -24.17 14.71
CA ARG A 277 -21.29 -23.52 13.72
C ARG A 277 -22.04 -22.48 12.86
N ASN A 278 -23.28 -22.78 12.44
CA ASN A 278 -24.07 -21.86 11.66
C ASN A 278 -24.45 -20.60 12.45
N TRP A 279 -24.85 -20.76 13.70
CA TRP A 279 -25.21 -19.65 14.58
C TRP A 279 -23.98 -18.84 15.04
N PHE A 280 -22.85 -19.50 15.30
CA PHE A 280 -21.58 -18.85 15.58
C PHE A 280 -21.16 -17.85 14.48
N MET A 281 -21.44 -18.17 13.21
CA MET A 281 -21.06 -17.35 12.06
C MET A 281 -21.97 -16.14 11.83
N ILE A 282 -23.06 -15.95 12.58
CA ILE A 282 -24.00 -14.84 12.34
C ILE A 282 -23.35 -13.47 12.52
N PRO A 283 -22.64 -13.15 13.62
CA PRO A 283 -22.02 -11.84 13.78
C PRO A 283 -21.05 -11.51 12.65
N LEU A 284 -20.23 -12.49 12.25
CA LEU A 284 -19.27 -12.32 11.15
C LEU A 284 -19.98 -12.06 9.81
N ARG A 285 -21.02 -12.81 9.50
CA ARG A 285 -21.83 -12.60 8.27
C ARG A 285 -22.54 -11.25 8.29
N THR A 286 -23.07 -10.83 9.43
CA THR A 286 -23.68 -9.51 9.58
C THR A 286 -22.69 -8.41 9.22
N VAL A 287 -21.47 -8.46 9.76
CA VAL A 287 -20.42 -7.50 9.45
C VAL A 287 -20.11 -7.49 7.95
N VAL A 288 -19.85 -8.66 7.36
CA VAL A 288 -19.53 -8.79 5.91
C VAL A 288 -20.66 -8.24 5.02
N TYR A 289 -21.90 -8.57 5.34
CA TYR A 289 -23.04 -8.09 4.55
C TYR A 289 -23.25 -6.58 4.71
N THR A 290 -23.05 -6.04 5.93
CA THR A 290 -23.14 -4.60 6.18
C THR A 290 -22.14 -3.84 5.34
N PHE A 291 -20.87 -4.28 5.32
CA PHE A 291 -19.84 -3.65 4.49
C PHE A 291 -20.11 -3.79 2.99
N GLY A 292 -20.59 -4.95 2.54
CA GLY A 292 -21.00 -5.14 1.15
C GLY A 292 -22.12 -4.17 0.74
N LEU A 293 -23.11 -4.00 1.59
CA LEU A 293 -24.22 -3.07 1.32
C LEU A 293 -23.78 -1.60 1.39
N ILE A 294 -22.86 -1.24 2.31
CA ILE A 294 -22.29 0.11 2.36
C ILE A 294 -21.49 0.39 1.10
N ALA A 295 -20.65 -0.54 0.64
CA ALA A 295 -19.87 -0.39 -0.59
C ALA A 295 -20.77 -0.19 -1.81
N ILE A 296 -21.84 -0.98 -1.93
CA ILE A 296 -22.85 -0.83 -2.99
C ILE A 296 -23.56 0.53 -2.89
N ALA A 297 -23.95 0.94 -1.69
CA ALA A 297 -24.62 2.23 -1.47
C ALA A 297 -23.71 3.42 -1.83
N GLN A 298 -22.41 3.34 -1.51
CA GLN A 298 -21.44 4.37 -1.89
C GLN A 298 -21.20 4.40 -3.40
N LEU A 299 -21.12 3.25 -4.06
CA LEU A 299 -21.07 3.17 -5.52
C LEU A 299 -22.28 3.82 -6.17
N ILE A 300 -23.49 3.55 -5.68
CA ILE A 300 -24.73 4.18 -6.16
C ILE A 300 -24.67 5.70 -5.96
N LYS A 301 -24.19 6.17 -4.81
CA LYS A 301 -24.02 7.60 -4.54
C LYS A 301 -23.11 8.29 -5.55
N VAL A 302 -21.99 7.67 -5.88
CA VAL A 302 -21.00 8.20 -6.84
C VAL A 302 -21.59 8.27 -8.26
N PHE A 303 -22.34 7.25 -8.69
CA PHE A 303 -22.86 7.18 -10.06
C PHE A 303 -24.23 7.82 -10.26
N ALA A 304 -25.08 7.88 -9.24
CA ALA A 304 -26.46 8.36 -9.35
C ALA A 304 -26.76 9.64 -8.59
N SER A 305 -25.79 10.23 -7.92
CA SER A 305 -25.96 11.41 -7.03
C SER A 305 -27.05 11.23 -5.95
N ILE A 306 -27.53 10.00 -5.77
CA ILE A 306 -28.55 9.60 -4.79
C ILE A 306 -27.83 8.82 -3.70
N GLY A 307 -27.67 9.40 -2.53
CA GLY A 307 -26.98 8.75 -1.42
C GLY A 307 -27.87 8.54 -0.21
N PRO A 308 -27.68 7.43 0.53
CA PRO A 308 -28.35 7.23 1.80
C PRO A 308 -27.89 8.28 2.81
N GLY A 309 -28.84 8.94 3.48
CA GLY A 309 -28.55 9.89 4.56
C GLY A 309 -27.90 9.21 5.77
N ALA A 310 -27.40 10.00 6.72
CA ALA A 310 -26.66 9.52 7.91
C ALA A 310 -27.43 8.46 8.76
N ALA A 311 -28.75 8.42 8.68
CA ALA A 311 -29.58 7.43 9.38
C ALA A 311 -29.60 6.04 8.71
N SER A 312 -29.10 5.91 7.48
CA SER A 312 -29.25 4.68 6.68
C SER A 312 -28.32 3.53 7.13
N TRP A 313 -27.19 3.79 7.81
CA TRP A 313 -26.31 2.74 8.30
C TRP A 313 -26.97 1.79 9.31
N ARG A 314 -27.92 2.29 10.13
CA ARG A 314 -28.70 1.48 11.07
C ARG A 314 -29.60 0.49 10.34
N TRP A 315 -30.24 0.94 9.26
CA TRP A 315 -31.05 0.08 8.41
C TRP A 315 -30.21 -0.96 7.66
N LEU A 316 -29.03 -0.57 7.15
CA LEU A 316 -28.11 -1.50 6.50
C LEU A 316 -27.64 -2.59 7.47
N LEU A 317 -27.35 -2.22 8.71
CA LEU A 317 -26.98 -3.17 9.76
C LEU A 317 -28.16 -4.10 10.14
N ALA A 318 -29.37 -3.56 10.24
CA ALA A 318 -30.57 -4.34 10.53
C ALA A 318 -30.86 -5.35 9.40
N VAL A 319 -30.84 -4.91 8.14
CA VAL A 319 -31.03 -5.78 6.96
C VAL A 319 -29.97 -6.86 6.89
N SER A 320 -28.71 -6.51 7.12
CA SER A 320 -27.58 -7.46 7.13
C SER A 320 -27.74 -8.52 8.22
N SER A 321 -28.19 -8.10 9.41
CA SER A 321 -28.44 -9.00 10.55
C SER A 321 -29.57 -9.99 10.22
N VAL A 322 -30.67 -9.50 9.64
CA VAL A 322 -31.79 -10.35 9.20
C VAL A 322 -31.32 -11.34 8.14
N LEU A 323 -30.57 -10.90 7.14
CA LEU A 323 -30.03 -11.78 6.09
C LEU A 323 -29.09 -12.84 6.67
N ALA A 324 -28.25 -12.49 7.63
CA ALA A 324 -27.35 -13.44 8.30
C ALA A 324 -28.12 -14.49 9.11
N VAL A 325 -29.18 -14.09 9.82
CA VAL A 325 -30.07 -14.99 10.57
C VAL A 325 -30.84 -15.90 9.61
N VAL A 326 -31.47 -15.35 8.57
CA VAL A 326 -32.18 -16.12 7.56
C VAL A 326 -31.28 -17.19 6.94
N ARG A 327 -30.02 -16.82 6.59
CA ARG A 327 -29.04 -17.77 6.05
C ARG A 327 -28.67 -18.84 7.07
N ALA A 328 -28.52 -18.49 8.36
CA ALA A 328 -28.22 -19.47 9.40
C ALA A 328 -29.36 -20.47 9.56
N VAL A 329 -30.63 -19.99 9.61
CA VAL A 329 -31.81 -20.81 9.74
C VAL A 329 -32.01 -21.70 8.52
N THR A 330 -31.87 -21.19 7.29
CA THR A 330 -32.02 -21.97 6.05
C THR A 330 -30.96 -23.06 5.94
N LYS A 331 -29.70 -22.74 6.29
CA LYS A 331 -28.61 -23.73 6.28
C LYS A 331 -28.77 -24.78 7.38
N ASP A 332 -29.28 -24.38 8.53
CA ASP A 332 -29.60 -25.31 9.63
C ASP A 332 -30.80 -26.21 9.25
N ARG A 333 -31.78 -25.69 8.49
CA ARG A 333 -32.91 -26.41 7.98
C ARG A 333 -32.54 -27.59 7.06
N ASN A 334 -31.44 -27.49 6.36
CA ASN A 334 -30.91 -28.51 5.45
C ASN A 334 -29.89 -29.47 6.11
N SER A 335 -29.67 -29.37 7.42
CA SER A 335 -28.73 -30.23 8.14
C SER A 335 -29.44 -31.47 8.68
N SER A 336 -28.82 -32.63 8.52
CA SER A 336 -29.34 -33.93 8.98
C SER A 336 -29.37 -34.07 10.52
N ASN A 337 -28.62 -33.27 11.25
CA ASN A 337 -28.45 -33.33 12.71
C ASN A 337 -28.83 -31.96 13.35
N ARG A 338 -30.12 -31.65 13.39
CA ARG A 338 -30.61 -30.38 13.93
C ARG A 338 -30.66 -30.39 15.44
N LEU A 339 -30.14 -29.32 16.01
CA LEU A 339 -30.39 -28.96 17.41
C LEU A 339 -31.57 -27.98 17.51
N PRO A 340 -32.33 -28.01 18.62
CA PRO A 340 -33.28 -26.93 18.93
C PRO A 340 -32.54 -25.58 18.89
N ILE A 341 -33.17 -24.53 18.32
CA ILE A 341 -32.57 -23.22 18.11
C ILE A 341 -31.91 -22.68 19.38
N GLY A 342 -32.59 -22.82 20.53
CA GLY A 342 -32.03 -22.37 21.84
C GLY A 342 -30.72 -23.07 22.21
N GLN A 343 -30.64 -24.40 21.99
CA GLN A 343 -29.43 -25.16 22.25
C GLN A 343 -28.28 -24.80 21.25
N ALA A 344 -28.62 -24.57 19.98
CA ALA A 344 -27.67 -24.16 18.97
C ALA A 344 -27.07 -22.78 19.28
N ILE A 345 -27.89 -21.83 19.73
CA ILE A 345 -27.44 -20.50 20.18
C ILE A 345 -26.54 -20.64 21.40
N TRP A 346 -26.94 -21.43 22.40
CA TRP A 346 -26.16 -21.62 23.63
C TRP A 346 -24.79 -22.24 23.34
N GLN A 347 -24.74 -23.26 22.49
CA GLN A 347 -23.47 -23.83 22.05
C GLN A 347 -22.63 -22.83 21.25
N ALA A 348 -23.25 -22.00 20.40
CA ALA A 348 -22.53 -20.94 19.68
C ALA A 348 -21.93 -19.91 20.62
N LEU A 349 -22.64 -19.50 21.69
CA LEU A 349 -22.10 -18.64 22.75
C LEU A 349 -20.93 -19.32 23.49
N GLY A 350 -21.03 -20.64 23.73
CA GLY A 350 -19.91 -21.42 24.30
C GLY A 350 -18.66 -21.42 23.41
N ILE A 351 -18.83 -21.50 22.07
CA ILE A 351 -17.71 -21.37 21.12
C ILE A 351 -17.08 -19.99 21.22
N TRP A 352 -17.88 -18.90 21.29
CA TRP A 352 -17.40 -17.55 21.48
C TRP A 352 -16.65 -17.40 22.81
N GLY A 353 -17.23 -17.90 23.92
CA GLY A 353 -16.61 -17.83 25.26
C GLY A 353 -15.27 -18.57 25.32
N ARG A 354 -15.20 -19.79 24.75
CA ARG A 354 -13.96 -20.57 24.65
C ARG A 354 -12.87 -19.79 23.90
N ASN A 355 -13.19 -19.25 22.74
CA ASN A 355 -12.23 -18.51 21.94
C ASN A 355 -11.81 -17.21 22.59
N PHE A 356 -12.74 -16.47 23.22
CA PHE A 356 -12.43 -15.24 23.94
C PHE A 356 -11.50 -15.50 25.14
N ARG A 357 -11.75 -16.59 25.90
CA ARG A 357 -10.84 -17.01 26.96
C ARG A 357 -9.45 -17.35 26.44
N LEU A 358 -9.37 -18.08 25.31
CA LEU A 358 -8.08 -18.38 24.65
C LEU A 358 -7.34 -17.12 24.25
N MET A 359 -8.04 -16.11 23.72
CA MET A 359 -7.45 -14.82 23.38
C MET A 359 -6.89 -14.13 24.64
N LEU A 360 -7.69 -13.99 25.70
CA LEU A 360 -7.28 -13.30 26.93
C LEU A 360 -6.05 -13.95 27.59
N VAL A 361 -6.05 -15.29 27.71
CA VAL A 361 -4.93 -16.03 28.33
C VAL A 361 -3.66 -15.91 27.49
N ASN A 362 -3.79 -15.78 26.16
CA ASN A 362 -2.64 -15.76 25.26
C ASN A 362 -2.22 -14.34 24.83
N ILE A 363 -2.79 -13.25 25.36
CA ILE A 363 -2.36 -11.88 25.01
C ILE A 363 -0.87 -11.67 25.33
N LEU A 364 -0.47 -11.95 26.58
CA LEU A 364 0.93 -11.81 27.00
C LEU A 364 1.87 -12.78 26.27
N PRO A 365 1.58 -14.10 26.19
CA PRO A 365 2.37 -15.00 25.37
C PRO A 365 2.46 -14.61 23.89
N ALA A 366 1.40 -14.05 23.32
CA ALA A 366 1.40 -13.58 21.93
C ALA A 366 2.30 -12.35 21.75
N PHE A 367 2.29 -11.42 22.68
CA PHE A 367 3.12 -10.22 22.62
C PHE A 367 4.62 -10.55 22.74
N PHE A 368 4.99 -11.47 23.64
CA PHE A 368 6.38 -11.87 23.86
C PHE A 368 6.81 -13.07 23.03
N GLY A 369 5.95 -13.61 22.18
CA GLY A 369 6.25 -14.73 21.30
C GLY A 369 7.30 -14.42 20.23
N ALA A 370 8.06 -15.43 19.83
CA ALA A 370 9.15 -15.28 18.84
C ALA A 370 8.70 -14.65 17.51
N ASP A 371 7.51 -15.03 17.02
CA ASP A 371 6.94 -14.47 15.79
C ASP A 371 6.70 -12.96 15.92
N THR A 372 6.12 -12.53 17.04
CA THR A 372 5.85 -11.12 17.35
C THR A 372 7.14 -10.34 17.53
N GLN A 373 8.09 -10.89 18.29
CA GLN A 373 9.40 -10.26 18.49
C GLN A 373 10.12 -10.05 17.16
N LYS A 374 10.08 -11.05 16.26
CA LYS A 374 10.65 -10.90 14.92
C LYS A 374 10.00 -9.77 14.16
N VAL A 375 8.66 -9.70 14.13
CA VAL A 375 7.91 -8.62 13.46
C VAL A 375 8.27 -7.25 14.06
N LEU A 376 8.33 -7.13 15.38
CA LEU A 376 8.69 -5.89 16.07
C LEU A 376 10.12 -5.44 15.75
N VAL A 377 11.09 -6.37 15.79
CA VAL A 377 12.50 -6.06 15.51
C VAL A 377 12.70 -5.67 14.04
N ASP A 378 12.10 -6.39 13.11
CA ASP A 378 12.23 -6.10 11.67
C ASP A 378 11.53 -4.77 11.32
N SER A 379 10.37 -4.49 11.92
CA SER A 379 9.68 -3.20 11.78
C SER A 379 10.48 -2.06 12.39
N ALA A 380 11.09 -2.26 13.56
CA ALA A 380 11.93 -1.25 14.21
C ALA A 380 13.16 -0.92 13.38
N LYS A 381 13.86 -1.93 12.82
CA LYS A 381 15.01 -1.72 11.93
C LYS A 381 14.64 -0.88 10.71
N THR A 382 13.52 -1.22 10.06
CA THR A 382 13.04 -0.49 8.89
C THR A 382 12.64 0.94 9.27
N THR A 383 11.97 1.13 10.40
CA THR A 383 11.58 2.44 10.92
C THR A 383 12.80 3.31 11.20
N ILE A 384 13.79 2.79 11.94
CA ILE A 384 15.02 3.52 12.27
C ILE A 384 15.73 3.96 11.00
N MET A 385 15.88 3.06 10.03
CA MET A 385 16.51 3.36 8.75
C MET A 385 15.78 4.51 8.03
N LEU A 386 14.45 4.43 7.89
CA LEU A 386 13.67 5.45 7.20
C LEU A 386 13.67 6.79 7.96
N MET A 387 13.46 6.78 9.27
CA MET A 387 13.48 8.01 10.07
C MET A 387 14.84 8.71 10.02
N PHE A 388 15.94 7.94 10.00
CA PHE A 388 17.27 8.50 9.86
C PHE A 388 17.52 9.10 8.47
N ILE A 389 16.99 8.47 7.40
CA ILE A 389 17.02 9.05 6.05
C ILE A 389 16.23 10.37 6.03
N ILE A 390 15.01 10.37 6.60
CA ILE A 390 14.12 11.54 6.62
C ILE A 390 14.79 12.71 7.35
N ALA A 391 15.35 12.49 8.54
CA ALA A 391 16.01 13.54 9.32
C ALA A 391 17.16 14.20 8.56
N ASN A 392 18.02 13.40 7.91
CA ASN A 392 19.13 13.92 7.11
C ASN A 392 18.66 14.59 5.82
N ALA A 393 17.57 14.11 5.21
CA ALA A 393 16.99 14.73 4.03
C ALA A 393 16.32 16.06 4.33
N LEU A 394 15.64 16.19 5.47
CA LEU A 394 15.08 17.48 5.91
C LEU A 394 16.17 18.49 6.27
N LEU A 395 17.30 18.05 6.83
CA LEU A 395 18.48 18.88 6.99
C LEU A 395 19.02 19.36 5.64
N PHE A 396 19.11 18.46 4.66
CA PHE A 396 19.51 18.78 3.30
C PHE A 396 18.55 19.80 2.65
N ALA A 397 17.24 19.59 2.80
CA ALA A 397 16.19 20.51 2.33
C ALA A 397 16.32 21.90 2.97
N HIS A 398 16.66 21.96 4.28
CA HIS A 398 16.90 23.22 4.96
C HIS A 398 18.07 23.98 4.33
N VAL A 399 19.21 23.32 4.06
CA VAL A 399 20.35 23.93 3.37
C VAL A 399 19.96 24.47 2.00
N LEU A 400 19.22 23.69 1.22
CA LEU A 400 18.75 24.12 -0.11
C LEU A 400 17.90 25.39 -0.03
N THR A 401 17.00 25.46 0.96
CA THR A 401 16.07 26.59 1.12
C THR A 401 16.79 27.82 1.66
N SER A 402 17.68 27.68 2.64
CA SER A 402 18.46 28.79 3.21
C SER A 402 19.33 29.46 2.16
N GLU A 403 19.91 28.68 1.27
CA GLU A 403 20.75 29.16 0.16
C GLU A 403 19.97 29.57 -1.09
N ARG A 404 18.61 29.55 -1.05
CA ARG A 404 17.71 29.88 -2.16
C ARG A 404 18.05 29.15 -3.47
N ILE A 405 18.55 27.90 -3.34
CA ILE A 405 18.93 27.08 -4.50
C ILE A 405 17.73 26.78 -5.41
N PRO A 406 16.53 26.45 -4.89
CA PRO A 406 15.35 26.27 -5.74
C PRO A 406 14.97 27.51 -6.55
N ASP A 407 15.12 28.72 -5.99
CA ASP A 407 14.86 29.96 -6.70
C ASP A 407 15.84 30.20 -7.85
N ALA A 408 17.13 29.96 -7.60
CA ALA A 408 18.16 30.07 -8.62
C ALA A 408 17.93 29.10 -9.78
N ILE A 409 17.59 27.84 -9.47
CA ILE A 409 17.27 26.82 -10.48
C ILE A 409 16.03 27.22 -11.27
N THR A 410 14.97 27.70 -10.59
CA THR A 410 13.73 28.15 -11.23
C THR A 410 13.98 29.27 -12.22
N ASN A 411 14.70 30.31 -11.80
CA ASN A 411 15.00 31.44 -12.65
C ASN A 411 15.85 31.05 -13.87
N TRP A 412 16.80 30.16 -13.67
CA TRP A 412 17.59 29.61 -14.77
C TRP A 412 16.71 28.81 -15.74
N MET A 413 15.85 27.91 -15.25
CA MET A 413 14.94 27.12 -16.10
C MET A 413 13.97 28.00 -16.90
N ILE A 414 13.39 29.03 -16.26
CA ILE A 414 12.52 29.99 -16.96
C ILE A 414 13.31 30.75 -18.03
N SER A 415 14.55 31.17 -17.74
CA SER A 415 15.40 31.91 -18.69
C SER A 415 15.75 31.14 -19.97
N ILE A 416 15.79 29.81 -19.91
CA ILE A 416 16.03 28.92 -21.05
C ILE A 416 14.74 28.41 -21.69
N GLY A 417 13.57 28.95 -21.29
CA GLY A 417 12.26 28.67 -21.89
C GLY A 417 11.56 27.42 -21.39
N PHE A 418 11.91 26.92 -20.20
CA PHE A 418 11.16 25.83 -19.56
C PHE A 418 9.76 26.30 -19.18
N ASN A 419 8.78 25.45 -19.49
CA ASN A 419 7.40 25.58 -19.07
C ASN A 419 6.98 24.32 -18.28
N TRP A 420 5.75 24.27 -17.77
CA TRP A 420 5.24 23.15 -16.99
C TRP A 420 5.41 21.79 -17.70
N PHE A 421 5.28 21.76 -19.05
CA PHE A 421 5.36 20.55 -19.85
C PHE A 421 6.80 19.99 -19.90
N THR A 422 7.77 20.85 -20.28
CA THR A 422 9.19 20.48 -20.35
C THR A 422 9.78 20.21 -18.97
N PHE A 423 9.29 20.91 -17.94
CA PHE A 423 9.67 20.66 -16.57
C PHE A 423 9.27 19.25 -16.11
N LEU A 424 8.03 18.83 -16.37
CA LEU A 424 7.58 17.48 -16.03
C LEU A 424 8.36 16.39 -16.77
N ILE A 425 8.80 16.62 -18.02
CA ILE A 425 9.72 15.70 -18.72
C ILE A 425 11.05 15.59 -17.99
N ALA A 426 11.66 16.73 -17.64
CA ALA A 426 12.95 16.75 -16.95
C ALA A 426 12.87 16.04 -15.60
N VAL A 427 11.82 16.30 -14.81
CA VAL A 427 11.57 15.62 -13.53
C VAL A 427 11.39 14.12 -13.72
N ASN A 428 10.60 13.69 -14.72
CA ASN A 428 10.41 12.28 -15.01
C ASN A 428 11.73 11.58 -15.36
N ILE A 429 12.58 12.20 -16.18
CA ILE A 429 13.89 11.63 -16.54
C ILE A 429 14.79 11.54 -15.29
N LEU A 430 14.84 12.59 -14.47
CA LEU A 430 15.62 12.62 -13.24
C LEU A 430 15.21 11.49 -12.28
N LEU A 431 13.90 11.35 -12.05
CA LEU A 431 13.35 10.33 -11.15
C LEU A 431 13.54 8.90 -11.68
N LEU A 432 13.38 8.69 -12.99
CA LEU A 432 13.64 7.39 -13.62
C LEU A 432 15.10 6.99 -13.47
N LEU A 433 16.03 7.91 -13.68
CA LEU A 433 17.46 7.65 -13.48
C LEU A 433 17.78 7.37 -12.01
N GLY A 434 17.28 8.17 -11.09
CA GLY A 434 17.50 7.97 -9.66
C GLY A 434 16.85 6.71 -9.09
N GLY A 435 15.62 6.41 -9.52
CA GLY A 435 14.84 5.26 -9.04
C GLY A 435 15.41 3.89 -9.41
N GLN A 436 16.34 3.84 -10.39
CA GLN A 436 17.05 2.61 -10.74
C GLN A 436 18.07 2.19 -9.67
N PHE A 437 18.59 3.14 -8.89
CA PHE A 437 19.67 2.92 -7.92
C PHE A 437 19.21 3.05 -6.48
N MET A 438 18.15 3.82 -6.25
CA MET A 438 17.73 4.23 -4.91
C MET A 438 16.33 3.72 -4.58
N GLU A 439 16.09 3.51 -3.29
CA GLU A 439 14.76 3.24 -2.77
C GLU A 439 13.89 4.49 -2.89
N SER A 440 12.59 4.29 -3.18
CA SER A 440 11.64 5.35 -3.52
C SER A 440 11.57 6.47 -2.48
N SER A 441 11.50 6.13 -1.19
CA SER A 441 11.38 7.14 -0.11
C SER A 441 12.63 8.02 -0.02
N GLY A 442 13.82 7.41 -0.18
CA GLY A 442 15.09 8.14 -0.15
C GLY A 442 15.25 9.10 -1.33
N LEU A 443 14.93 8.64 -2.54
CA LEU A 443 14.99 9.48 -3.74
C LEU A 443 14.00 10.65 -3.65
N LEU A 444 12.77 10.37 -3.20
CA LEU A 444 11.74 11.39 -3.04
C LEU A 444 12.18 12.49 -2.11
N LEU A 445 12.78 12.14 -0.97
CA LEU A 445 13.25 13.10 0.02
C LEU A 445 14.39 14.02 -0.50
N ILE A 446 15.16 13.55 -1.46
CA ILE A 446 16.19 14.37 -2.12
C ILE A 446 15.57 15.29 -3.16
N VAL A 447 14.66 14.76 -3.96
CA VAL A 447 14.16 15.44 -5.15
C VAL A 447 12.98 16.38 -4.84
N ALA A 448 12.07 15.98 -3.94
CA ALA A 448 10.87 16.76 -3.65
C ALA A 448 11.16 18.18 -3.14
N PRO A 449 12.09 18.44 -2.21
CA PRO A 449 12.38 19.79 -1.74
C PRO A 449 12.90 20.73 -2.84
N VAL A 450 13.53 20.19 -3.87
CA VAL A 450 14.04 20.96 -5.02
C VAL A 450 12.93 21.21 -6.04
N VAL A 451 12.22 20.13 -6.40
CA VAL A 451 11.26 20.13 -7.51
C VAL A 451 9.94 20.80 -7.12
N PHE A 452 9.51 20.63 -5.88
CA PHE A 452 8.22 21.14 -5.39
C PHE A 452 8.07 22.66 -5.52
N PRO A 453 8.98 23.52 -5.02
CA PRO A 453 8.85 24.97 -5.16
C PRO A 453 8.80 25.41 -6.62
N ILE A 454 9.56 24.74 -7.50
CA ILE A 454 9.58 25.04 -8.94
C ILE A 454 8.24 24.69 -9.56
N ALA A 455 7.70 23.51 -9.24
CA ALA A 455 6.42 23.04 -9.74
C ALA A 455 5.26 23.98 -9.37
N ILE A 456 5.22 24.45 -8.11
CA ILE A 456 4.21 25.41 -7.65
C ILE A 456 4.30 26.73 -8.42
N LYS A 457 5.50 27.25 -8.66
CA LYS A 457 5.71 28.47 -9.46
C LYS A 457 5.28 28.30 -10.93
N LEU A 458 5.35 27.08 -11.46
CA LEU A 458 4.86 26.74 -12.80
C LEU A 458 3.37 26.39 -12.85
N GLY A 459 2.65 26.50 -11.72
CA GLY A 459 1.21 26.25 -11.63
C GLY A 459 0.81 24.77 -11.63
N ILE A 460 1.74 23.87 -11.30
CA ILE A 460 1.45 22.43 -11.18
C ILE A 460 0.82 22.16 -9.81
N ASP A 461 -0.29 21.42 -9.80
CA ASP A 461 -0.95 21.01 -8.56
C ASP A 461 -0.01 20.14 -7.70
N PRO A 462 0.14 20.46 -6.40
CA PRO A 462 1.06 19.78 -5.49
C PRO A 462 0.75 18.30 -5.29
N ILE A 463 -0.53 17.94 -5.26
CA ILE A 463 -0.98 16.54 -5.09
C ILE A 463 -0.72 15.74 -6.37
N HIS A 464 -1.00 16.36 -7.54
CA HIS A 464 -0.68 15.77 -8.83
C HIS A 464 0.81 15.48 -9.00
N LEU A 465 1.66 16.46 -8.65
CA LEU A 465 3.12 16.28 -8.66
C LEU A 465 3.54 15.07 -7.81
N GLY A 466 3.00 14.95 -6.59
CA GLY A 466 3.31 13.83 -5.70
C GLY A 466 2.93 12.48 -6.29
N ILE A 467 1.75 12.35 -6.87
CA ILE A 467 1.31 11.10 -7.51
C ILE A 467 2.19 10.77 -8.73
N MET A 468 2.51 11.76 -9.56
CA MET A 468 3.41 11.58 -10.70
C MET A 468 4.80 11.08 -10.24
N MET A 469 5.35 11.67 -9.18
CA MET A 469 6.63 11.23 -8.61
C MET A 469 6.55 9.79 -8.09
N VAL A 470 5.48 9.41 -7.38
CA VAL A 470 5.27 8.04 -6.88
C VAL A 470 5.19 7.04 -8.03
N VAL A 471 4.40 7.33 -9.08
CA VAL A 471 4.28 6.47 -10.28
C VAL A 471 5.61 6.30 -11.00
N ASN A 472 6.38 7.38 -11.11
CA ASN A 472 7.70 7.32 -11.73
C ASN A 472 8.66 6.40 -10.96
N MET A 473 8.65 6.51 -9.63
CA MET A 473 9.48 5.66 -8.75
C MET A 473 9.08 4.18 -8.80
N GLU A 474 7.79 3.87 -9.01
CA GLU A 474 7.35 2.49 -9.28
C GLU A 474 8.10 1.89 -10.47
N ILE A 475 8.20 2.65 -11.56
CA ILE A 475 8.88 2.21 -12.78
C ILE A 475 10.39 2.11 -12.54
N GLY A 476 10.98 3.01 -11.78
CA GLY A 476 12.38 2.95 -11.36
C GLY A 476 12.72 1.63 -10.66
N MET A 477 11.85 1.14 -9.77
CA MET A 477 12.05 -0.11 -9.03
C MET A 477 12.03 -1.38 -9.88
N ILE A 478 11.56 -1.30 -11.12
CA ILE A 478 11.51 -2.41 -12.09
C ILE A 478 12.37 -2.16 -13.33
N THR A 479 13.20 -1.11 -13.29
CA THR A 479 14.08 -0.74 -14.39
C THR A 479 15.55 -1.00 -14.00
N PRO A 480 16.36 -1.68 -14.88
CA PRO A 480 17.78 -1.89 -14.62
C PRO A 480 18.54 -0.55 -14.58
N PRO A 481 19.74 -0.47 -13.91
CA PRO A 481 20.61 -1.59 -13.56
C PRO A 481 20.29 -2.28 -12.23
N VAL A 482 19.72 -1.60 -11.24
CA VAL A 482 19.40 -2.23 -9.95
C VAL A 482 17.94 -2.70 -9.94
N GLY A 483 16.98 -1.81 -9.79
CA GLY A 483 15.55 -2.14 -9.76
C GLY A 483 15.19 -3.10 -8.63
N LEU A 484 14.86 -2.58 -7.44
CA LEU A 484 14.68 -3.39 -6.23
C LEU A 484 13.74 -4.59 -6.42
N ASN A 485 12.62 -4.41 -7.13
CA ASN A 485 11.66 -5.50 -7.38
C ASN A 485 12.20 -6.55 -8.33
N LEU A 486 13.12 -6.20 -9.22
CA LEU A 486 13.80 -7.18 -10.10
C LEU A 486 14.64 -8.16 -9.25
N PHE A 487 15.37 -7.63 -8.25
CA PHE A 487 16.14 -8.46 -7.32
C PHE A 487 15.24 -9.34 -6.45
N VAL A 488 14.17 -8.76 -5.89
CA VAL A 488 13.21 -9.52 -5.09
C VAL A 488 12.59 -10.65 -5.91
N THR A 489 12.16 -10.37 -7.14
CA THR A 489 11.59 -11.37 -8.05
C THR A 489 12.63 -12.43 -8.46
N SER A 490 13.88 -12.04 -8.70
CA SER A 490 15.00 -12.94 -8.94
C SER A 490 15.19 -13.90 -7.75
N GLY A 491 15.18 -13.39 -6.52
CA GLY A 491 15.28 -14.19 -5.30
C GLY A 491 14.16 -15.21 -5.13
N ILE A 492 12.90 -14.79 -5.38
CA ILE A 492 11.72 -15.67 -5.25
C ILE A 492 11.74 -16.77 -6.33
N THR A 493 12.10 -16.39 -7.56
CA THR A 493 12.01 -17.30 -8.71
C THR A 493 13.26 -18.12 -8.93
N GLY A 494 14.42 -17.70 -8.41
CA GLY A 494 15.72 -18.28 -8.77
C GLY A 494 16.11 -18.07 -10.23
N MET A 495 15.53 -17.07 -10.91
CA MET A 495 15.92 -16.61 -12.25
C MET A 495 17.09 -15.65 -12.14
N SER A 496 17.95 -15.60 -13.16
CA SER A 496 18.96 -14.54 -13.23
C SER A 496 18.29 -13.16 -13.39
N LEU A 497 18.94 -12.11 -12.91
CA LEU A 497 18.41 -10.73 -13.01
C LEU A 497 18.06 -10.37 -14.47
N ILE A 498 18.92 -10.72 -15.42
CA ILE A 498 18.70 -10.45 -16.85
C ILE A 498 17.44 -11.16 -17.38
N GLN A 499 17.18 -12.37 -16.92
CA GLN A 499 15.96 -13.10 -17.28
C GLN A 499 14.72 -12.40 -16.73
N VAL A 500 14.76 -11.92 -15.47
CA VAL A 500 13.67 -11.16 -14.86
C VAL A 500 13.44 -9.84 -15.60
N VAL A 501 14.50 -9.12 -15.95
CA VAL A 501 14.41 -7.86 -16.73
C VAL A 501 13.69 -8.10 -18.07
N ARG A 502 14.09 -9.14 -18.81
CA ARG A 502 13.45 -9.50 -20.09
C ARG A 502 11.98 -9.89 -19.89
N ALA A 503 11.69 -10.62 -18.82
CA ALA A 503 10.33 -11.04 -18.48
C ALA A 503 9.43 -9.85 -18.07
N ALA A 504 10.00 -8.85 -17.39
CA ALA A 504 9.29 -7.66 -16.94
C ALA A 504 9.05 -6.63 -18.07
N ALA A 505 9.94 -6.56 -19.06
CA ALA A 505 9.94 -5.51 -20.09
C ALA A 505 8.59 -5.25 -20.79
N PRO A 506 7.80 -6.25 -21.21
CA PRO A 506 6.49 -5.99 -21.83
C PRO A 506 5.50 -5.27 -20.90
N TRP A 507 5.56 -5.56 -19.62
CA TRP A 507 4.68 -5.01 -18.58
C TRP A 507 5.14 -3.62 -18.16
N VAL A 508 6.46 -3.40 -18.10
CA VAL A 508 7.06 -2.07 -17.90
C VAL A 508 6.60 -1.09 -18.98
N ALA A 509 6.49 -1.52 -20.24
CA ALA A 509 5.97 -0.67 -21.33
C ALA A 509 4.54 -0.17 -21.06
N ILE A 510 3.68 -1.00 -20.44
CA ILE A 510 2.32 -0.60 -20.03
C ILE A 510 2.38 0.47 -18.93
N LEU A 511 3.26 0.29 -17.93
CA LEU A 511 3.44 1.26 -16.85
C LEU A 511 4.09 2.56 -17.34
N PHE A 512 4.96 2.53 -18.35
CA PHE A 512 5.44 3.74 -19.01
C PHE A 512 4.32 4.51 -19.72
N LEU A 513 3.43 3.82 -20.41
CA LEU A 513 2.24 4.45 -20.98
C LEU A 513 1.36 5.07 -19.89
N PHE A 514 1.19 4.35 -18.78
CA PHE A 514 0.49 4.85 -17.61
C PHE A 514 1.16 6.10 -17.03
N LEU A 515 2.49 6.14 -16.91
CA LEU A 515 3.24 7.32 -16.46
C LEU A 515 2.97 8.54 -17.34
N ILE A 516 2.95 8.36 -18.67
CA ILE A 516 2.64 9.46 -19.60
C ILE A 516 1.22 9.98 -19.34
N ILE A 517 0.24 9.11 -19.16
CA ILE A 517 -1.13 9.49 -18.84
C ILE A 517 -1.18 10.28 -17.53
N ILE A 518 -0.58 9.76 -16.47
CA ILE A 518 -0.56 10.43 -15.15
C ILE A 518 0.16 11.77 -15.24
N THR A 519 1.27 11.86 -15.95
CA THR A 519 2.05 13.11 -16.06
C THR A 519 1.25 14.25 -16.68
N TYR A 520 0.44 13.96 -17.73
CA TYR A 520 -0.22 15.00 -18.53
C TYR A 520 -1.74 15.06 -18.38
N VAL A 521 -2.33 14.21 -17.57
CA VAL A 521 -3.77 14.22 -17.26
C VAL A 521 -3.98 14.40 -15.74
N PRO A 522 -3.82 15.63 -15.21
CA PRO A 522 -3.95 15.91 -13.76
C PRO A 522 -5.28 15.46 -13.17
N PHE A 523 -6.35 15.47 -13.99
CA PHE A 523 -7.69 15.03 -13.59
C PHE A 523 -7.70 13.65 -12.93
N VAL A 524 -6.86 12.72 -13.39
CA VAL A 524 -6.82 11.34 -12.87
C VAL A 524 -6.37 11.30 -11.40
N SER A 525 -5.47 12.19 -10.99
CA SER A 525 -4.96 12.26 -9.61
C SER A 525 -5.70 13.27 -8.73
N THR A 526 -6.26 14.34 -9.33
CA THR A 526 -6.83 15.45 -8.55
C THR A 526 -8.36 15.40 -8.41
N TRP A 527 -9.06 14.68 -9.28
CA TRP A 527 -10.52 14.64 -9.29
C TRP A 527 -11.12 14.16 -7.96
N LEU A 528 -10.66 13.02 -7.46
CA LEU A 528 -11.22 12.42 -6.24
C LEU A 528 -10.93 13.28 -4.98
N PRO A 529 -9.67 13.71 -4.70
CA PRO A 529 -9.41 14.57 -3.57
C PRO A 529 -10.12 15.91 -3.65
N ASN A 530 -10.18 16.54 -4.83
CA ASN A 530 -10.85 17.84 -5.00
C ASN A 530 -12.37 17.74 -4.82
N THR A 531 -12.99 16.62 -5.23
CA THR A 531 -14.43 16.38 -5.05
C THR A 531 -14.80 16.14 -3.59
N LEU A 532 -13.95 15.46 -2.81
CA LEU A 532 -14.27 15.08 -1.43
C LEU A 532 -13.76 16.07 -0.38
N MET A 533 -12.64 16.74 -0.65
CA MET A 533 -11.95 17.61 0.32
C MET A 533 -11.73 19.05 -0.19
N GLY A 534 -12.12 19.36 -1.42
CA GLY A 534 -11.81 20.63 -2.09
C GLY A 534 -10.35 20.67 -2.62
N PRO A 535 -9.93 21.75 -3.30
CA PRO A 535 -8.56 21.89 -3.82
C PRO A 535 -7.54 22.05 -2.68
N GLU A 536 -6.29 21.61 -2.92
CA GLU A 536 -5.18 21.84 -1.99
C GLU A 536 -4.79 23.32 -2.04
N ILE A 537 -4.71 23.95 -0.87
CA ILE A 537 -4.27 25.33 -0.74
C ILE A 537 -2.86 25.30 -0.16
N VAL A 538 -1.86 25.45 -1.01
CA VAL A 538 -0.47 25.63 -0.58
C VAL A 538 -0.22 27.12 -0.42
N ASN A 539 0.03 27.57 0.80
CA ASN A 539 0.53 28.92 1.03
C ASN A 539 1.99 28.97 0.56
N PRO A 540 2.33 29.71 -0.49
CA PRO A 540 3.72 29.91 -0.85
C PRO A 540 4.43 30.61 0.31
N LYS A 541 5.28 29.89 1.02
CA LYS A 541 6.17 30.46 2.05
C LYS A 541 7.30 31.21 1.39
#